data_a890c9fe3ee9243a4d4fa1d91bdbe584
#
_entry.id   a890c9fe3ee9243a4d4fa1d91bdbe584
#
_cell.length_a   1.000
_cell.length_b   1.000
_cell.length_c   1.000
_cell.angle_alpha   90.00
_cell.angle_beta   90.00
_cell.angle_gamma   90.00
#
_symmetry.space_group_name_H-M   'P 1'
#
loop_
_entity.id
_entity.type
_entity.pdbx_description
1 polymer ?
#
loop_
_entity_poly.entity_id
_entity_poly.type
_entity_poly.pdbx_seq_one_letter_code
_entity_poly.pdbx_strand_id
1 'polypeptide(L)'
;MKRNILTIILIMCASTIFAQCAYQNVLDTIEVNSTVLAAHQKHNLADRAENDAYALVENPEIEAGYKFGTEGNKVEFGLSQTLEFPTVYSNQNKIIKMTDELIASQYEIERMNVLTEVQNICTELIFCKTKINLYKQTYDNAVTIADAYQKMMELGECNILDYNK
;
A
#
# COMPACT_ATOMS: atom_id res chain seq x y z
N MET A 1 -39.72 -27.09 -7.06
CA MET A 1 -38.95 -26.09 -7.79
C MET A 1 -38.43 -24.98 -6.88
N LYS A 2 -39.23 -24.25 -6.09
CA LYS A 2 -38.75 -23.15 -5.21
C LYS A 2 -37.65 -23.55 -4.23
N ARG A 3 -37.66 -24.77 -3.68
CA ARG A 3 -36.66 -25.25 -2.70
C ARG A 3 -35.27 -25.46 -3.33
N ASN A 4 -35.22 -25.89 -4.59
CA ASN A 4 -33.92 -26.06 -5.30
C ASN A 4 -33.29 -24.75 -5.77
N ILE A 5 -34.11 -23.73 -6.06
CA ILE A 5 -33.61 -22.37 -6.40
C ILE A 5 -32.99 -21.75 -5.17
N LEU A 6 -33.59 -21.89 -4.00
CA LEU A 6 -33.10 -21.36 -2.75
C LEU A 6 -31.73 -21.97 -2.36
N THR A 7 -31.55 -23.28 -2.57
CA THR A 7 -30.26 -23.95 -2.32
C THR A 7 -29.18 -23.52 -3.29
N ILE A 8 -29.49 -23.28 -4.56
CA ILE A 8 -28.54 -22.79 -5.55
C ILE A 8 -28.08 -21.35 -5.20
N ILE A 9 -28.99 -20.47 -4.79
CA ILE A 9 -28.71 -19.13 -4.35
C ILE A 9 -27.82 -19.15 -3.09
N LEU A 10 -28.10 -20.02 -2.14
CA LEU A 10 -27.31 -20.17 -0.91
C LEU A 10 -25.88 -20.64 -1.19
N ILE A 11 -25.69 -21.57 -2.13
CA ILE A 11 -24.37 -22.06 -2.56
C ILE A 11 -23.60 -20.94 -3.29
N MET A 12 -24.25 -20.17 -4.15
CA MET A 12 -23.61 -19.02 -4.81
C MET A 12 -23.19 -17.95 -3.79
N CYS A 13 -24.02 -17.65 -2.78
CA CYS A 13 -23.63 -16.69 -1.72
C CYS A 13 -22.48 -17.23 -0.87
N ALA A 14 -22.42 -18.52 -0.57
CA ALA A 14 -21.32 -19.10 0.20
C ALA A 14 -19.97 -19.00 -0.55
N SER A 15 -19.96 -19.25 -1.86
CA SER A 15 -18.74 -19.17 -2.67
C SER A 15 -18.17 -17.75 -2.76
N THR A 16 -19.02 -16.72 -2.78
CA THR A 16 -18.57 -15.32 -2.78
C THR A 16 -17.96 -14.90 -1.44
N ILE A 17 -18.50 -15.40 -0.33
CA ILE A 17 -17.98 -15.11 1.02
C ILE A 17 -16.58 -15.71 1.20
N PHE A 18 -16.34 -16.93 0.73
CA PHE A 18 -15.00 -17.55 0.81
C PHE A 18 -13.97 -16.84 -0.04
N ALA A 19 -14.34 -16.38 -1.23
CA ALA A 19 -13.44 -15.61 -2.10
C ALA A 19 -13.09 -14.24 -1.50
N GLN A 20 -14.04 -13.55 -0.90
CA GLN A 20 -13.83 -12.30 -0.20
C GLN A 20 -12.93 -12.47 1.03
N CYS A 21 -13.11 -13.54 1.81
CA CYS A 21 -12.29 -13.80 2.98
C CYS A 21 -10.82 -14.06 2.61
N ALA A 22 -10.56 -14.85 1.56
CA ALA A 22 -9.20 -15.10 1.09
C ALA A 22 -8.51 -13.83 0.57
N TYR A 23 -9.24 -12.98 -0.13
CA TYR A 23 -8.75 -11.70 -0.64
C TYR A 23 -8.44 -10.72 0.50
N GLN A 24 -9.33 -10.60 1.47
CA GLN A 24 -9.12 -9.74 2.63
C GLN A 24 -7.89 -10.17 3.44
N ASN A 25 -7.69 -11.47 3.65
CA ASN A 25 -6.51 -11.99 4.34
C ASN A 25 -5.19 -11.62 3.62
N VAL A 26 -5.19 -11.55 2.29
CA VAL A 26 -4.00 -11.10 1.53
C VAL A 26 -3.73 -9.62 1.79
N LEU A 27 -4.75 -8.78 1.75
CA LEU A 27 -4.61 -7.35 2.04
C LEU A 27 -4.12 -7.10 3.46
N ASP A 28 -4.72 -7.78 4.45
CA ASP A 28 -4.33 -7.67 5.85
C ASP A 28 -2.88 -8.13 6.07
N THR A 29 -2.47 -9.20 5.38
CA THR A 29 -1.09 -9.71 5.45
C THR A 29 -0.09 -8.70 4.86
N ILE A 30 -0.45 -8.05 3.76
CA ILE A 30 0.39 -7.03 3.12
C ILE A 30 0.45 -5.78 3.99
N GLU A 31 -0.66 -5.37 4.56
CA GLU A 31 -0.70 -4.21 5.45
C GLU A 31 0.25 -4.37 6.65
N VAL A 32 0.33 -5.57 7.22
CA VAL A 32 1.19 -5.85 8.37
C VAL A 32 2.65 -6.09 7.97
N ASN A 33 2.92 -6.74 6.85
CA ASN A 33 4.26 -7.23 6.49
C ASN A 33 4.94 -6.43 5.37
N SER A 34 4.27 -5.42 4.79
CA SER A 34 4.87 -4.63 3.71
C SER A 34 5.99 -3.74 4.22
N THR A 35 7.19 -3.95 3.69
CA THR A 35 8.35 -3.07 3.94
C THR A 35 8.13 -1.66 3.39
N VAL A 36 7.32 -1.52 2.34
CA VAL A 36 6.95 -0.23 1.74
C VAL A 36 6.08 0.56 2.71
N LEU A 37 5.01 -0.06 3.24
CA LEU A 37 4.14 0.59 4.24
C LEU A 37 4.89 0.92 5.52
N ALA A 38 5.79 0.04 5.98
CA ALA A 38 6.63 0.30 7.14
C ALA A 38 7.59 1.49 6.89
N ALA A 39 8.13 1.64 5.67
CA ALA A 39 8.96 2.79 5.32
C ALA A 39 8.15 4.10 5.30
N HIS A 40 6.95 4.11 4.72
CA HIS A 40 6.04 5.26 4.74
C HIS A 40 5.62 5.65 6.17
N GLN A 41 5.32 4.66 7.00
CA GLN A 41 5.00 4.91 8.41
C GLN A 41 6.18 5.53 9.17
N LYS A 42 7.38 5.03 8.94
CA LYS A 42 8.60 5.59 9.55
C LYS A 42 8.85 7.03 9.08
N HIS A 43 8.63 7.32 7.80
CA HIS A 43 8.74 8.68 7.26
C HIS A 43 7.71 9.61 7.92
N ASN A 44 6.45 9.19 7.97
CA ASN A 44 5.39 9.95 8.64
C ASN A 44 5.72 10.27 10.10
N LEU A 45 6.27 9.30 10.84
CA LEU A 45 6.69 9.53 12.22
C LEU A 45 7.87 10.50 12.33
N ALA A 46 8.81 10.47 11.38
CA ALA A 46 9.93 11.41 11.34
C ALA A 46 9.47 12.84 11.03
N ASP A 47 8.57 13.00 10.05
CA ASP A 47 7.99 14.29 9.67
C ASP A 47 7.20 14.91 10.82
N ARG A 48 6.44 14.10 11.56
CA ARG A 48 5.72 14.57 12.76
C ARG A 48 6.66 14.98 13.87
N ALA A 49 7.71 14.21 14.11
CA ALA A 49 8.72 14.55 15.11
C ALA A 49 9.47 15.85 14.75
N GLU A 50 9.75 16.08 13.47
CA GLU A 50 10.32 17.33 12.97
C GLU A 50 9.34 18.50 13.17
N ASN A 51 8.07 18.30 12.81
CA ASN A 51 7.03 19.31 13.00
C ASN A 51 6.84 19.67 14.48
N ASP A 52 6.86 18.71 15.38
CA ASP A 52 6.76 18.93 16.82
C ASP A 52 7.97 19.72 17.38
N ALA A 53 9.14 19.58 16.75
CA ALA A 53 10.32 20.32 17.17
C ALA A 53 10.19 21.85 16.98
N TYR A 54 9.34 22.29 16.05
CA TYR A 54 9.02 23.72 15.87
C TYR A 54 8.17 24.31 17.01
N ALA A 55 7.59 23.47 17.86
CA ALA A 55 6.84 23.93 19.04
C ALA A 55 7.73 24.37 20.19
N LEU A 56 9.02 24.09 20.13
CA LEU A 56 9.95 24.36 21.20
C LEU A 56 10.26 25.87 21.25
N VAL A 57 10.18 26.44 22.45
CA VAL A 57 10.68 27.77 22.72
C VAL A 57 12.20 27.77 22.47
N GLU A 58 12.74 28.84 21.86
CA GLU A 58 14.19 28.97 21.65
C GLU A 58 14.94 28.74 22.97
N ASN A 59 16.00 27.94 22.89
CA ASN A 59 16.83 27.66 24.05
C ASN A 59 17.49 28.95 24.57
N PRO A 60 17.63 29.11 25.88
CA PRO A 60 18.37 30.21 26.43
C PRO A 60 19.84 30.13 25.97
N GLU A 61 20.36 31.25 25.48
CA GLU A 61 21.75 31.39 25.12
C GLU A 61 22.56 31.79 26.35
N ILE A 62 23.64 31.05 26.62
CA ILE A 62 24.56 31.33 27.70
C ILE A 62 25.88 31.85 27.06
N GLU A 63 26.20 33.07 27.29
CA GLU A 63 27.44 33.68 26.85
C GLU A 63 28.43 33.80 28.01
N ALA A 64 29.66 33.35 27.81
CA ALA A 64 30.75 33.55 28.72
C ALA A 64 31.91 34.26 27.97
N GLY A 65 32.20 35.47 28.37
CA GLY A 65 33.24 36.29 27.74
C GLY A 65 34.29 36.71 28.75
N TYR A 66 35.54 36.84 28.25
CA TYR A 66 36.66 37.42 29.02
C TYR A 66 37.14 38.64 28.27
N LYS A 67 36.98 39.84 28.89
CA LYS A 67 37.45 41.11 28.35
C LYS A 67 38.81 41.52 28.97
N PHE A 68 39.80 41.70 28.10
CA PHE A 68 41.09 42.28 28.46
C PHE A 68 41.00 43.80 28.29
N GLY A 69 41.26 44.54 29.31
CA GLY A 69 41.21 46.00 29.25
C GLY A 69 42.30 46.68 30.09
N THR A 70 42.59 47.96 29.79
CA THR A 70 43.52 48.78 30.52
C THR A 70 43.12 49.03 32.00
N GLU A 71 41.86 48.81 32.36
CA GLU A 71 41.32 48.93 33.71
C GLU A 71 41.19 47.60 34.49
N GLY A 72 41.77 46.50 33.95
CA GLY A 72 41.74 45.17 34.54
C GLY A 72 40.93 44.18 33.72
N ASN A 73 41.19 42.90 33.98
CA ASN A 73 40.51 41.79 33.31
C ASN A 73 39.13 41.56 33.95
N LYS A 74 38.09 41.47 33.13
CA LYS A 74 36.71 41.21 33.60
C LYS A 74 36.18 39.96 32.92
N VAL A 75 35.55 39.11 33.71
CA VAL A 75 34.75 37.96 33.23
C VAL A 75 33.31 38.43 33.13
N GLU A 76 32.71 38.26 31.94
CA GLU A 76 31.32 38.58 31.68
C GLU A 76 30.55 37.29 31.45
N PHE A 77 29.43 37.13 32.13
CA PHE A 77 28.44 36.09 31.88
C PHE A 77 27.16 36.76 31.42
N GLY A 78 26.67 36.35 30.26
CA GLY A 78 25.37 36.72 29.73
C GLY A 78 24.43 35.55 29.68
N LEU A 79 23.19 35.77 30.04
CA LEU A 79 22.08 34.85 29.79
C LEU A 79 21.05 35.62 28.99
N SER A 80 20.79 35.20 27.77
CA SER A 80 19.76 35.81 26.95
C SER A 80 18.72 34.73 26.54
N GLN A 81 17.47 35.10 26.51
CA GLN A 81 16.39 34.27 26.01
C GLN A 81 15.42 35.16 25.24
N THR A 82 15.20 34.82 23.99
CA THR A 82 14.22 35.51 23.16
C THR A 82 12.84 34.90 23.44
N LEU A 83 11.92 35.74 23.83
CA LEU A 83 10.51 35.35 24.01
C LEU A 83 9.66 36.11 23.01
N GLU A 84 8.96 35.37 22.17
CA GLU A 84 8.01 35.97 21.24
C GLU A 84 6.67 36.29 21.92
N PHE A 85 5.84 37.06 21.22
CA PHE A 85 4.53 37.44 21.75
C PHE A 85 3.63 36.20 21.87
N PRO A 86 2.83 36.06 22.96
CA PRO A 86 2.02 34.85 23.21
C PRO A 86 1.12 34.41 22.07
N THR A 87 0.66 35.33 21.21
CA THR A 87 -0.13 35.02 20.02
C THR A 87 0.64 34.24 18.97
N VAL A 88 1.98 34.44 18.89
CA VAL A 88 2.85 33.72 17.94
C VAL A 88 2.87 32.26 18.32
N TYR A 89 3.11 31.93 19.58
CA TYR A 89 3.06 30.54 20.08
C TYR A 89 1.70 29.87 19.87
N SER A 90 0.59 30.62 20.07
CA SER A 90 -0.75 30.10 19.83
C SER A 90 -0.97 29.77 18.35
N ASN A 91 -0.47 30.61 17.44
CA ASN A 91 -0.58 30.38 16.00
C ASN A 91 0.34 29.26 15.54
N GLN A 92 1.58 29.19 16.03
CA GLN A 92 2.48 28.07 15.79
C GLN A 92 1.84 26.73 16.17
N ASN A 93 1.28 26.63 17.38
CA ASN A 93 0.60 25.42 17.83
C ASN A 93 -0.58 25.02 16.91
N LYS A 94 -1.28 25.98 16.33
CA LYS A 94 -2.34 25.67 15.34
C LYS A 94 -1.74 25.16 14.04
N ILE A 95 -0.68 25.77 13.56
CA ILE A 95 0.01 25.33 12.33
C ILE A 95 0.53 23.91 12.51
N ILE A 96 1.20 23.62 13.64
CA ILE A 96 1.71 22.30 13.96
C ILE A 96 0.60 21.24 13.92
N LYS A 97 -0.54 21.49 14.57
CA LYS A 97 -1.70 20.59 14.56
C LYS A 97 -2.24 20.36 13.13
N MET A 98 -2.39 21.42 12.36
CA MET A 98 -2.86 21.30 10.96
C MET A 98 -1.84 20.56 10.09
N THR A 99 -0.55 20.77 10.31
CA THR A 99 0.52 20.05 9.61
C THR A 99 0.52 18.57 10.00
N ASP A 100 0.31 18.23 11.27
CA ASP A 100 0.19 16.82 11.71
C ASP A 100 -1.00 16.10 11.07
N GLU A 101 -2.15 16.79 10.95
CA GLU A 101 -3.31 16.26 10.26
C GLU A 101 -3.03 16.05 8.75
N LEU A 102 -2.28 16.98 8.14
CA LEU A 102 -1.86 16.85 6.75
C LEU A 102 -0.92 15.65 6.54
N ILE A 103 0.11 15.52 7.38
CA ILE A 103 1.06 14.40 7.35
C ILE A 103 0.33 13.06 7.53
N ALA A 104 -0.61 12.99 8.49
CA ALA A 104 -1.42 11.80 8.69
C ALA A 104 -2.28 11.47 7.46
N SER A 105 -2.89 12.47 6.84
CA SER A 105 -3.70 12.30 5.63
C SER A 105 -2.86 11.84 4.43
N GLN A 106 -1.65 12.35 4.29
CA GLN A 106 -0.70 11.91 3.25
C GLN A 106 -0.34 10.44 3.42
N TYR A 107 -0.08 9.98 4.64
CA TYR A 107 0.18 8.57 4.90
C TYR A 107 -1.01 7.68 4.51
N GLU A 108 -2.24 8.09 4.82
CA GLU A 108 -3.44 7.33 4.43
C GLU A 108 -3.60 7.25 2.91
N ILE A 109 -3.27 8.31 2.18
CA ILE A 109 -3.27 8.30 0.70
C ILE A 109 -2.24 7.30 0.16
N GLU A 110 -1.02 7.31 0.68
CA GLU A 110 0.04 6.39 0.28
C GLU A 110 -0.32 4.94 0.60
N ARG A 111 -0.88 4.70 1.79
CA ARG A 111 -1.40 3.40 2.19
C ARG A 111 -2.48 2.90 1.22
N MET A 112 -3.45 3.75 0.88
CA MET A 112 -4.52 3.41 -0.07
C MET A 112 -3.97 3.12 -1.47
N ASN A 113 -2.97 3.86 -1.92
CA ASN A 113 -2.32 3.63 -3.22
C ASN A 113 -1.65 2.25 -3.27
N VAL A 114 -0.88 1.88 -2.25
CA VAL A 114 -0.23 0.56 -2.14
C VAL A 114 -1.27 -0.55 -2.14
N LEU A 115 -2.34 -0.43 -1.35
CA LEU A 115 -3.39 -1.44 -1.29
C LEU A 115 -4.15 -1.56 -2.63
N THR A 116 -4.38 -0.44 -3.32
CA THR A 116 -5.02 -0.44 -4.64
C THR A 116 -4.14 -1.12 -5.69
N GLU A 117 -2.84 -0.89 -5.67
CA GLU A 117 -1.89 -1.57 -6.56
C GLU A 117 -1.90 -3.09 -6.33
N VAL A 118 -1.89 -3.52 -5.08
CA VAL A 118 -2.03 -4.94 -4.73
C VAL A 118 -3.33 -5.53 -5.24
N GLN A 119 -4.45 -4.81 -5.12
CA GLN A 119 -5.73 -5.24 -5.66
C GLN A 119 -5.69 -5.46 -7.17
N ASN A 120 -5.07 -4.55 -7.90
CA ASN A 120 -4.91 -4.65 -9.35
C ASN A 120 -4.07 -5.88 -9.72
N ILE A 121 -2.93 -6.10 -9.04
CA ILE A 121 -2.07 -7.27 -9.26
C ILE A 121 -2.82 -8.58 -8.97
N CYS A 122 -3.58 -8.66 -7.88
CA CYS A 122 -4.40 -9.82 -7.57
C CYS A 122 -5.45 -10.10 -8.66
N THR A 123 -6.08 -9.06 -9.19
CA THR A 123 -7.07 -9.17 -10.26
C THR A 123 -6.44 -9.69 -11.55
N GLU A 124 -5.27 -9.16 -11.93
CA GLU A 124 -4.51 -9.63 -13.08
C GLU A 124 -4.07 -11.09 -12.93
N LEU A 125 -3.65 -11.49 -11.73
CA LEU A 125 -3.26 -12.87 -11.44
C LEU A 125 -4.43 -13.84 -11.64
N ILE A 126 -5.61 -13.48 -11.14
CA ILE A 126 -6.85 -14.27 -11.31
C ILE A 126 -7.19 -14.37 -12.79
N PHE A 127 -7.13 -13.26 -13.52
CA PHE A 127 -7.37 -13.24 -14.97
C PHE A 127 -6.40 -14.16 -15.72
N CYS A 128 -5.10 -14.03 -15.44
CA CYS A 128 -4.08 -14.88 -16.08
C CYS A 128 -4.30 -16.37 -15.77
N LYS A 129 -4.62 -16.71 -14.52
CA LYS A 129 -4.93 -18.10 -14.12
C LYS A 129 -6.14 -18.66 -14.86
N THR A 130 -7.20 -17.86 -14.98
CA THR A 130 -8.42 -18.26 -15.73
C THR A 130 -8.10 -18.46 -17.21
N LYS A 131 -7.32 -17.56 -17.80
CA LYS A 131 -6.87 -17.64 -19.21
C LYS A 131 -6.02 -18.88 -19.47
N ILE A 132 -5.11 -19.24 -18.57
CA ILE A 132 -4.32 -20.46 -18.65
C ILE A 132 -5.22 -21.69 -18.62
N ASN A 133 -6.21 -21.75 -17.74
CA ASN A 133 -7.14 -22.86 -17.67
C ASN A 133 -7.96 -23.00 -18.97
N LEU A 134 -8.43 -21.88 -19.52
CA LEU A 134 -9.15 -21.86 -20.79
C LEU A 134 -8.28 -22.40 -21.92
N TYR A 135 -7.03 -21.95 -22.02
CA TYR A 135 -6.11 -22.44 -23.05
C TYR A 135 -5.78 -23.92 -22.89
N LYS A 136 -5.64 -24.42 -21.67
CA LYS A 136 -5.49 -25.86 -21.43
C LYS A 136 -6.68 -26.65 -21.96
N GLN A 137 -7.90 -26.23 -21.61
CA GLN A 137 -9.12 -26.89 -22.13
C GLN A 137 -9.19 -26.86 -23.66
N THR A 138 -8.86 -25.72 -24.27
CA THR A 138 -8.83 -25.58 -25.74
C THR A 138 -7.79 -26.52 -26.36
N TYR A 139 -6.60 -26.60 -25.76
CA TYR A 139 -5.54 -27.50 -26.20
C TYR A 139 -5.96 -28.97 -26.09
N ASP A 140 -6.51 -29.38 -24.94
CA ASP A 140 -6.97 -30.76 -24.71
C ASP A 140 -8.08 -31.14 -25.72
N ASN A 141 -9.00 -30.22 -26.01
CA ASN A 141 -10.02 -30.42 -27.04
C ASN A 141 -9.40 -30.57 -28.42
N ALA A 142 -8.43 -29.72 -28.79
CA ALA A 142 -7.74 -29.79 -30.07
C ALA A 142 -6.98 -31.13 -30.23
N VAL A 143 -6.28 -31.58 -29.19
CA VAL A 143 -5.62 -32.91 -29.18
C VAL A 143 -6.63 -34.03 -29.38
N THR A 144 -7.77 -33.99 -28.63
CA THR A 144 -8.82 -34.99 -28.76
C THR A 144 -9.38 -35.06 -30.19
N ILE A 145 -9.57 -33.88 -30.83
CA ILE A 145 -10.04 -33.78 -32.21
C ILE A 145 -8.98 -34.35 -33.18
N ALA A 146 -7.72 -33.98 -33.02
CA ALA A 146 -6.61 -34.47 -33.84
C ALA A 146 -6.47 -36.00 -33.77
N ASP A 147 -6.51 -36.55 -32.56
CA ASP A 147 -6.49 -38.00 -32.32
C ASP A 147 -7.67 -38.72 -32.99
N ALA A 148 -8.88 -38.13 -32.93
CA ALA A 148 -10.06 -38.67 -33.60
C ALA A 148 -9.86 -38.67 -35.14
N TYR A 149 -9.42 -37.59 -35.73
CA TYR A 149 -9.14 -37.50 -37.17
C TYR A 149 -8.03 -38.46 -37.61
N GLN A 150 -6.99 -38.64 -36.80
CA GLN A 150 -5.95 -39.61 -37.06
C GLN A 150 -6.50 -41.03 -37.18
N LYS A 151 -7.33 -41.42 -36.19
CA LYS A 151 -8.01 -42.75 -36.24
C LYS A 151 -8.94 -42.94 -37.43
N MET A 152 -9.70 -41.89 -37.80
CA MET A 152 -10.54 -41.92 -39.00
C MET A 152 -9.72 -42.06 -40.28
N MET A 153 -8.53 -41.43 -40.36
CA MET A 153 -7.61 -41.58 -41.48
C MET A 153 -7.04 -43.02 -41.56
N GLU A 154 -6.68 -43.61 -40.41
CA GLU A 154 -6.20 -44.99 -40.34
C GLU A 154 -7.27 -46.01 -40.80
N LEU A 155 -8.54 -45.69 -40.54
CA LEU A 155 -9.69 -46.49 -40.98
C LEU A 155 -10.12 -46.19 -42.43
N GLY A 156 -9.50 -45.22 -43.10
CA GLY A 156 -9.87 -44.81 -44.45
C GLY A 156 -11.19 -44.01 -44.54
N GLU A 157 -11.69 -43.51 -43.42
CA GLU A 157 -12.95 -42.76 -43.36
C GLU A 157 -12.80 -41.26 -43.59
N CYS A 158 -11.55 -40.71 -43.57
CA CYS A 158 -11.27 -39.30 -43.92
C CYS A 158 -10.01 -39.13 -44.74
N ASN A 159 -9.89 -37.99 -45.45
CA ASN A 159 -8.76 -37.68 -46.28
C ASN A 159 -7.72 -36.85 -45.49
N ILE A 160 -6.47 -36.92 -45.90
CA ILE A 160 -5.33 -36.15 -45.33
C ILE A 160 -5.56 -34.63 -45.32
N LEU A 161 -6.40 -34.13 -46.23
CA LEU A 161 -6.80 -32.71 -46.26
C LEU A 161 -7.73 -32.32 -45.14
N ASP A 162 -8.52 -33.24 -44.63
CA ASP A 162 -9.43 -33.02 -43.49
C ASP A 162 -8.68 -33.10 -42.16
N TYR A 163 -7.62 -33.91 -42.09
CA TYR A 163 -6.71 -33.98 -40.94
C TYR A 163 -5.92 -32.68 -40.72
N ASN A 164 -5.57 -31.95 -41.80
CA ASN A 164 -4.74 -30.76 -41.75
C ASN A 164 -5.53 -29.42 -41.61
N LYS A 165 -6.83 -29.48 -41.39
CA LYS A 165 -7.67 -28.30 -41.11
C LYS A 165 -7.65 -27.94 -39.63
#